data_c4c4ac0827c8b323dcf4f9ddaf92ea0d
#
_entry.id   c4c4ac0827c8b323dcf4f9ddaf92ea0d
#
_cell.length_a   1.000
_cell.length_b   1.000
_cell.length_c   1.000
_cell.angle_alpha   90.00
_cell.angle_beta   90.00
_cell.angle_gamma   90.00
#
_symmetry.space_group_name_H-M   'P 1'
#
loop_
_entity.id
_entity.type
_entity.pdbx_description
1 polymer ?
#
loop_
_entity_poly.entity_id
_entity_poly.type
_entity_poly.pdbx_seq_one_letter_code
_entity_poly.pdbx_strand_id
1 'polypeptide(L)'
;MKESEKKILHDLGLLCREYRIANGQTLKDVSIQMGCSLSTAGYFERGHNDSAKIMLWYVEHYKIPMEKIMKIFDTYTWGGNHE
;
A
#
# COMPACT_ATOMS: atom_id res chain seq x y z
N MET A 1 -14.00 11.34 -0.55
CA MET A 1 -12.69 11.12 0.08
C MET A 1 -11.84 12.34 -0.06
N LYS A 2 -11.15 12.70 1.01
CA LYS A 2 -10.29 13.87 0.97
C LYS A 2 -9.10 13.63 0.05
N GLU A 3 -8.56 14.71 -0.48
CA GLU A 3 -7.43 14.61 -1.39
C GLU A 3 -6.20 14.00 -0.71
N SER A 4 -5.95 14.35 0.56
CA SER A 4 -4.83 13.77 1.28
C SER A 4 -5.00 12.27 1.46
N GLU A 5 -6.22 11.80 1.70
CA GLU A 5 -6.48 10.37 1.83
C GLU A 5 -6.19 9.63 0.53
N LYS A 6 -6.57 10.23 -0.59
CA LYS A 6 -6.29 9.61 -1.90
C LYS A 6 -4.80 9.49 -2.15
N LYS A 7 -4.05 10.52 -1.80
CA LYS A 7 -2.61 10.51 -1.98
C LYS A 7 -1.93 9.48 -1.08
N ILE A 8 -2.38 9.38 0.15
CA ILE A 8 -1.86 8.39 1.08
C ILE A 8 -2.11 6.98 0.56
N LEU A 9 -3.33 6.70 0.13
CA LEU A 9 -3.66 5.38 -0.40
C LEU A 9 -2.86 5.06 -1.65
N HIS A 10 -2.67 6.04 -2.52
CA HIS A 10 -1.88 5.86 -3.72
C HIS A 10 -0.43 5.50 -3.37
N ASP A 11 0.17 6.23 -2.44
CA ASP A 11 1.56 6.01 -2.09
C ASP A 11 1.75 4.71 -1.31
N LEU A 12 0.79 4.35 -0.45
CA LEU A 12 0.86 3.07 0.24
C LEU A 12 0.78 1.91 -0.75
N GLY A 13 -0.14 2.01 -1.71
CA GLY A 13 -0.25 0.99 -2.74
C GLY A 13 1.01 0.86 -3.56
N LEU A 14 1.61 2.00 -3.92
CA LEU A 14 2.85 2.00 -4.68
C LEU A 14 4.00 1.38 -3.89
N LEU A 15 4.10 1.71 -2.61
CA LEU A 15 5.12 1.14 -1.75
C LEU A 15 5.00 -0.39 -1.69
N CYS A 16 3.80 -0.87 -1.51
CA CYS A 16 3.54 -2.31 -1.48
C CYS A 16 3.91 -2.97 -2.81
N ARG A 17 3.55 -2.32 -3.91
CA ARG A 17 3.88 -2.82 -5.23
C ARG A 17 5.39 -2.93 -5.43
N GLU A 18 6.12 -1.92 -4.98
CA GLU A 18 7.58 -1.91 -5.13
C GLU A 18 8.21 -3.09 -4.39
N TYR A 19 7.72 -3.38 -3.20
CA TYR A 19 8.24 -4.52 -2.44
C TYR A 19 7.88 -5.84 -3.11
N ARG A 20 6.67 -5.94 -3.66
CA ARG A 20 6.27 -7.13 -4.38
C ARG A 20 7.19 -7.40 -5.57
N ILE A 21 7.42 -6.36 -6.37
CA ILE A 21 8.26 -6.47 -7.56
C ILE A 21 9.70 -6.81 -7.17
N ALA A 22 10.20 -6.17 -6.12
CA ALA A 22 11.56 -6.42 -5.64
C ALA A 22 11.75 -7.86 -5.18
N ASN A 23 10.66 -8.51 -4.76
CA ASN A 23 10.70 -9.90 -4.34
C ASN A 23 10.36 -10.88 -5.47
N GLY A 24 10.24 -10.36 -6.69
CA GLY A 24 10.04 -11.20 -7.85
C GLY A 24 8.65 -11.83 -7.96
N GLN A 25 7.66 -11.23 -7.29
CA GLN A 25 6.33 -11.81 -7.29
C GLN A 25 5.38 -11.02 -8.18
N THR A 26 4.49 -11.76 -8.85
CA THR A 26 3.47 -11.13 -9.68
C THR A 26 2.26 -10.80 -8.83
N LEU A 27 1.40 -9.95 -9.38
CA LEU A 27 0.15 -9.62 -8.70
C LEU A 27 -0.71 -10.87 -8.49
N LYS A 28 -0.67 -11.78 -9.45
CA LYS A 28 -1.39 -13.04 -9.34
C LYS A 28 -0.86 -13.89 -8.17
N ASP A 29 0.47 -13.96 -8.04
CA ASP A 29 1.08 -14.70 -6.94
C ASP A 29 0.56 -14.19 -5.60
N VAL A 30 0.57 -12.88 -5.43
CA VAL A 30 0.16 -12.25 -4.18
C VAL A 30 -1.33 -12.47 -3.93
N SER A 31 -2.15 -12.34 -4.96
CA SER A 31 -3.59 -12.52 -4.79
C SER A 31 -3.92 -13.94 -4.32
N ILE A 32 -3.23 -14.92 -4.88
CA ILE A 32 -3.42 -16.31 -4.46
C ILE A 32 -2.99 -16.50 -3.01
N GLN A 33 -1.84 -15.98 -2.65
CA GLN A 33 -1.31 -16.12 -1.29
C GLN A 33 -2.20 -15.43 -0.26
N MET A 34 -2.76 -14.26 -0.64
CA MET A 34 -3.66 -13.52 0.25
C MET A 34 -5.06 -14.10 0.30
N GLY A 35 -5.43 -14.86 -0.70
CA GLY A 35 -6.79 -15.38 -0.78
C GLY A 35 -7.80 -14.36 -1.27
N CYS A 36 -7.37 -13.43 -2.12
CA CYS A 36 -8.28 -12.44 -2.69
C CYS A 36 -8.21 -12.50 -4.21
N SER A 37 -9.10 -11.74 -4.87
CA SER A 37 -9.11 -11.72 -6.32
C SER A 37 -7.96 -10.87 -6.86
N LEU A 38 -7.58 -11.15 -8.10
CA LEU A 38 -6.56 -10.36 -8.77
C LEU A 38 -6.96 -8.89 -8.83
N SER A 39 -8.24 -8.62 -9.11
CA SER A 39 -8.74 -7.25 -9.18
C SER A 39 -8.60 -6.54 -7.84
N THR A 40 -8.91 -7.23 -6.75
CA THR A 40 -8.82 -6.64 -5.41
C THR A 40 -7.38 -6.24 -5.09
N ALA A 41 -6.43 -7.14 -5.36
CA ALA A 41 -5.02 -6.83 -5.12
C ALA A 41 -4.57 -5.67 -6.00
N GLY A 42 -4.99 -5.65 -7.25
CA GLY A 42 -4.63 -4.57 -8.18
C GLY A 42 -5.20 -3.24 -7.75
N TYR A 43 -6.45 -3.22 -7.31
CA TYR A 43 -7.07 -1.99 -6.83
C TYR A 43 -6.33 -1.43 -5.62
N PHE A 44 -5.92 -2.33 -4.72
CA PHE A 44 -5.15 -1.88 -3.56
C PHE A 44 -3.84 -1.21 -3.98
N GLU A 45 -3.11 -1.83 -4.90
CA GLU A 45 -1.82 -1.28 -5.32
C GLU A 45 -1.97 0.03 -6.07
N ARG A 46 -3.13 0.29 -6.67
CA ARG A 46 -3.38 1.55 -7.35
C ARG A 46 -4.03 2.60 -6.46
N GLY A 47 -4.22 2.28 -5.18
CA GLY A 47 -4.78 3.23 -4.24
C GLY A 47 -6.29 3.35 -4.28
N HIS A 48 -6.97 2.35 -4.84
CA HIS A 48 -8.43 2.37 -4.93
C HIS A 48 -9.12 1.49 -3.88
N ASN A 49 -8.35 0.94 -2.95
CA ASN A 49 -8.90 0.06 -1.93
C ASN A 49 -8.18 0.38 -0.63
N ASP A 50 -8.93 0.71 0.39
CA ASP A 50 -8.36 1.13 1.67
C ASP A 50 -8.33 0.01 2.71
N SER A 51 -8.29 -1.24 2.28
CA SER A 51 -8.30 -2.37 3.17
C SER A 51 -7.05 -2.43 4.04
N ALA A 52 -7.23 -2.26 5.34
CA ALA A 52 -6.14 -2.39 6.29
C ALA A 52 -5.63 -3.83 6.32
N LYS A 53 -6.52 -4.78 6.12
CA LYS A 53 -6.15 -6.19 6.12
C LYS A 53 -5.15 -6.51 5.00
N ILE A 54 -5.39 -5.96 3.81
CA ILE A 54 -4.48 -6.16 2.69
C ILE A 54 -3.15 -5.48 2.97
N MET A 55 -3.19 -4.24 3.47
CA MET A 55 -1.97 -3.52 3.79
C MET A 55 -1.13 -4.29 4.82
N LEU A 56 -1.79 -4.81 5.86
CA LEU A 56 -1.07 -5.57 6.89
C LEU A 56 -0.44 -6.83 6.31
N TRP A 57 -1.12 -7.47 5.37
CA TRP A 57 -0.54 -8.65 4.72
C TRP A 57 0.79 -8.30 4.05
N TYR A 58 0.80 -7.21 3.26
CA TYR A 58 2.03 -6.79 2.58
C TYR A 58 3.12 -6.44 3.59
N VAL A 59 2.76 -5.69 4.61
CA VAL A 59 3.74 -5.24 5.61
C VAL A 59 4.39 -6.44 6.31
N GLU A 60 3.58 -7.40 6.70
CA GLU A 60 4.09 -8.58 7.41
C GLU A 60 4.85 -9.51 6.47
N HIS A 61 4.33 -9.70 5.28
CA HIS A 61 4.92 -10.65 4.35
C HIS A 61 6.28 -10.18 3.84
N TYR A 62 6.38 -8.90 3.50
CA TYR A 62 7.60 -8.34 2.95
C TYR A 62 8.45 -7.59 3.97
N LYS A 63 8.01 -7.54 5.21
CA LYS A 63 8.73 -6.84 6.28
C LYS A 63 9.00 -5.38 5.93
N ILE A 64 7.97 -4.70 5.48
CA ILE A 64 8.09 -3.29 5.11
C ILE A 64 8.33 -2.47 6.37
N PRO A 65 9.41 -1.68 6.42
CA PRO A 65 9.70 -0.89 7.63
C PRO A 65 8.59 0.10 7.93
N MET A 66 8.19 0.16 9.19
CA MET A 66 7.13 1.08 9.61
C MET A 66 7.49 2.53 9.31
N GLU A 67 8.77 2.86 9.37
CA GLU A 67 9.20 4.24 9.12
C GLU A 67 8.85 4.70 7.71
N LYS A 68 8.82 3.79 6.73
CA LYS A 68 8.45 4.16 5.37
C LYS A 68 6.96 4.47 5.29
N ILE A 69 6.16 3.72 6.03
CA ILE A 69 4.72 3.95 6.09
C ILE A 69 4.43 5.26 6.80
N MET A 70 5.08 5.49 7.93
CA MET A 70 4.90 6.71 8.69
C MET A 70 5.30 7.94 7.89
N LYS A 71 6.34 7.82 7.07
CA LYS A 71 6.77 8.93 6.24
C LYS A 71 5.70 9.35 5.25
N ILE A 72 4.97 8.38 4.70
CA ILE A 72 3.87 8.69 3.79
C ILE A 72 2.79 9.49 4.51
N PHE A 73 2.38 9.03 5.68
CA PHE A 73 1.38 9.76 6.46
C PHE A 73 1.87 11.14 6.84
N ASP A 74 3.13 11.22 7.26
CA ASP A 74 3.70 12.49 7.68
C ASP A 74 3.70 13.51 6.54
N THR A 75 3.99 13.07 5.34
CA THR A 75 4.02 13.94 4.17
C THR A 75 2.67 14.62 3.92
N TYR A 76 1.58 13.88 4.11
CA TYR A 76 0.27 14.38 3.70
C TYR A 76 -0.65 14.79 4.84
N THR A 77 -0.27 14.53 6.09
CA THR A 77 -1.16 14.84 7.19
C THR A 77 -0.65 15.95 8.08
N TRP A 78 0.54 15.82 8.65
CA TRP A 78 0.96 16.88 9.54
C TRP A 78 2.35 17.40 9.30
N GLY A 79 3.14 16.76 8.51
CA GLY A 79 4.49 17.27 8.27
C GLY A 79 4.53 18.21 7.11
N GLY A 80 4.03 17.77 5.98
CA GLY A 80 4.18 18.51 4.76
C GLY A 80 3.05 19.45 4.43
N ASN A 81 1.98 19.41 5.21
CA ASN A 81 0.82 20.18 4.87
C ASN A 81 0.51 21.30 5.77
N HIS A 82 1.45 21.62 6.56
CA HIS A 82 1.15 22.74 7.37
C HIS A 82 1.28 23.95 6.57
N GLU A 83 0.51 24.61 6.69
CA GLU A 83 0.71 25.74 6.09
C GLU A 83 0.00 26.55 6.43
#